data_6fc00812480cadd3e24ce1958dfa4f18
#
_entry.id   6fc00812480cadd3e24ce1958dfa4f18
#
_cell.length_a   1.000
_cell.length_b   1.000
_cell.length_c   1.000
_cell.angle_alpha   90.00
_cell.angle_beta   90.00
_cell.angle_gamma   90.00
#
_symmetry.space_group_name_H-M   'P 1'
#
loop_
_entity.id
_entity.type
_entity.pdbx_description
1 polymer ?
#
loop_
_entity_poly.entity_id
_entity_poly.type
_entity_poly.pdbx_seq_one_letter_code
_entity_poly.pdbx_strand_id
1 'polypeptide(L)'
;RIPAWVQRVVQDEQTKIFSAQVWNPEPYTWKKKSFRPNTSPLLIYECHIGMGQDAEKVGTYTEFKEKVLPRIIADGYNCIQIMAIQEHPYYGSFGYHVSSFFAASSRFGTPEELKSLIDTAHQNGIAVIMDIVHSHAVKNEVEGLGNLAGDPNQYFYPGDRHEHPAWDSLCFDYGKDEVIHFLLSNCKYWLSEFHFD
;
A
#
# COMPACT_ATOMS: atom_id res chain seq x y z
N ARG A 1 -10.83 -17.76 1.96
CA ARG A 1 -10.85 -16.30 1.84
C ARG A 1 -9.68 -15.69 2.61
N ILE A 2 -9.18 -14.56 2.14
CA ILE A 2 -8.09 -13.82 2.79
C ILE A 2 -8.67 -12.98 3.93
N PRO A 3 -8.13 -13.06 5.16
CA PRO A 3 -8.60 -12.23 6.28
C PRO A 3 -8.43 -10.74 6.02
N ALA A 4 -9.40 -9.90 6.46
CA ALA A 4 -9.39 -8.45 6.21
C ALA A 4 -8.17 -7.71 6.80
N TRP A 5 -7.61 -8.21 7.90
CA TRP A 5 -6.48 -7.62 8.65
C TRP A 5 -5.14 -8.30 8.37
N VAL A 6 -5.06 -9.06 7.28
CA VAL A 6 -3.81 -9.74 6.90
C VAL A 6 -2.71 -8.73 6.55
N GLN A 7 -1.51 -8.97 7.03
CA GLN A 7 -0.34 -8.08 6.83
C GLN A 7 0.60 -8.57 5.73
N ARG A 8 0.41 -9.78 5.24
CA ARG A 8 1.19 -10.34 4.13
C ARG A 8 0.30 -11.23 3.27
N VAL A 9 0.29 -10.92 1.98
CA VAL A 9 -0.38 -11.71 0.94
C VAL A 9 0.63 -11.97 -0.16
N VAL A 10 0.64 -13.19 -0.68
CA VAL A 10 1.55 -13.59 -1.76
C VAL A 10 0.76 -14.27 -2.87
N GLN A 11 1.21 -14.10 -4.11
CA GLN A 11 0.65 -14.77 -5.26
C GLN A 11 1.51 -15.98 -5.63
N ASP A 12 0.89 -17.14 -5.78
CA ASP A 12 1.56 -18.32 -6.33
C ASP A 12 1.88 -18.09 -7.81
N GLU A 13 3.11 -18.38 -8.22
CA GLU A 13 3.58 -18.09 -9.57
C GLU A 13 2.92 -18.94 -10.65
N GLN A 14 2.50 -20.16 -10.32
CA GLN A 14 1.92 -21.11 -11.28
C GLN A 14 0.40 -20.94 -11.37
N THR A 15 -0.27 -20.95 -10.22
CA THR A 15 -1.74 -20.89 -10.15
C THR A 15 -2.28 -19.49 -10.21
N LYS A 16 -1.44 -18.48 -9.94
CA LYS A 16 -1.82 -17.07 -9.80
C LYS A 16 -2.81 -16.79 -8.67
N ILE A 17 -3.01 -17.74 -7.78
CA ILE A 17 -3.89 -17.59 -6.62
C ILE A 17 -3.16 -16.80 -5.54
N PHE A 18 -3.85 -15.83 -4.95
CA PHE A 18 -3.36 -15.10 -3.79
C PHE A 18 -3.71 -15.83 -2.50
N SER A 19 -2.78 -15.85 -1.57
CA SER A 19 -2.94 -16.47 -0.26
C SER A 19 -2.38 -15.59 0.85
N ALA A 20 -3.09 -15.56 1.99
CA ALA A 20 -2.54 -15.00 3.21
C ALA A 20 -1.32 -15.82 3.66
N GLN A 21 -0.23 -15.14 3.98
CA GLN A 21 0.98 -15.77 4.51
C GLN A 21 1.17 -15.34 5.97
N VAL A 22 1.45 -16.32 6.84
CA VAL A 22 1.92 -15.99 8.19
C VAL A 22 3.26 -15.31 8.08
N TRP A 23 3.34 -14.07 8.56
CA TRP A 23 4.54 -13.25 8.49
C TRP A 23 4.91 -12.79 9.88
N ASN A 24 5.98 -13.34 10.41
CA ASN A 24 6.45 -13.05 11.76
C ASN A 24 7.99 -12.92 11.76
N PRO A 25 8.53 -11.90 11.07
CA PRO A 25 9.95 -11.64 11.03
C PRO A 25 10.45 -11.11 12.38
N GLU A 26 11.76 -11.11 12.55
CA GLU A 26 12.37 -10.30 13.61
C GLU A 26 11.98 -8.82 13.44
N PRO A 27 11.76 -8.09 14.56
CA PRO A 27 11.39 -6.68 14.50
C PRO A 27 12.40 -5.86 13.69
N TYR A 28 11.90 -5.05 12.75
CA TYR A 28 12.75 -4.19 11.95
C TYR A 28 13.47 -3.16 12.81
N THR A 29 14.79 -3.08 12.68
CA THR A 29 15.61 -2.11 13.43
C THR A 29 15.80 -0.85 12.61
N TRP A 30 15.04 0.19 12.93
CA TRP A 30 15.13 1.50 12.29
C TRP A 30 16.45 2.19 12.59
N LYS A 31 17.20 2.57 11.56
CA LYS A 31 18.43 3.36 11.69
C LYS A 31 18.09 4.81 12.01
N LYS A 32 17.08 5.37 11.36
CA LYS A 32 16.52 6.69 11.67
C LYS A 32 15.38 6.55 12.67
N LYS A 33 15.71 6.52 13.97
CA LYS A 33 14.74 6.27 15.07
C LYS A 33 13.65 7.36 15.18
N SER A 34 13.95 8.58 14.78
CA SER A 34 12.99 9.67 14.70
C SER A 34 13.25 10.49 13.46
N PHE A 35 12.23 10.72 12.67
CA PHE A 35 12.25 11.61 11.54
C PHE A 35 11.16 12.67 11.72
N ARG A 36 11.45 13.88 11.31
CA ARG A 36 10.46 14.95 11.20
C ARG A 36 10.66 15.59 9.84
N PRO A 37 9.61 15.61 9.00
CA PRO A 37 9.67 16.29 7.72
C PRO A 37 10.10 17.75 7.89
N ASN A 38 10.86 18.24 6.93
CA ASN A 38 11.17 19.67 6.87
C ASN A 38 9.87 20.44 6.63
N THR A 39 9.65 21.54 7.37
CA THR A 39 8.50 22.44 7.20
C THR A 39 8.66 23.42 6.04
N SER A 40 9.79 23.41 5.35
CA SER A 40 10.00 24.16 4.10
C SER A 40 9.01 23.71 3.02
N PRO A 41 8.81 24.48 1.94
CA PRO A 41 7.98 24.02 0.83
C PRO A 41 8.39 22.62 0.38
N LEU A 42 7.39 21.72 0.26
CA LEU A 42 7.62 20.37 -0.20
C LEU A 42 7.88 20.36 -1.71
N LEU A 43 8.99 19.75 -2.09
CA LEU A 43 9.29 19.35 -3.46
C LEU A 43 9.03 17.84 -3.54
N ILE A 44 7.87 17.48 -4.07
CA ILE A 44 7.36 16.10 -4.07
C ILE A 44 7.73 15.41 -5.37
N TYR A 45 8.32 14.23 -5.26
CA TYR A 45 8.52 13.32 -6.38
C TYR A 45 7.48 12.19 -6.27
N GLU A 46 6.49 12.22 -7.15
CA GLU A 46 5.50 11.14 -7.25
C GLU A 46 6.07 9.97 -8.06
N CYS A 47 5.88 8.75 -7.58
CA CYS A 47 6.49 7.59 -8.20
C CYS A 47 5.66 6.30 -7.99
N HIS A 48 5.80 5.38 -8.95
CA HIS A 48 5.30 4.01 -8.85
C HIS A 48 6.49 3.05 -8.71
N ILE A 49 6.53 2.28 -7.62
CA ILE A 49 7.67 1.40 -7.30
C ILE A 49 7.99 0.45 -8.46
N GLY A 50 6.99 -0.19 -9.02
CA GLY A 50 7.18 -1.18 -10.10
C GLY A 50 7.62 -0.60 -11.44
N MET A 51 7.44 0.71 -11.66
CA MET A 51 7.73 1.39 -12.94
C MET A 51 8.88 2.38 -12.83
N GLY A 52 9.50 2.53 -11.66
CA GLY A 52 10.53 3.53 -11.40
C GLY A 52 11.91 3.22 -11.98
N GLN A 53 12.08 2.19 -12.80
CA GLN A 53 13.37 1.77 -13.35
C GLN A 53 13.30 1.47 -14.85
N ASP A 54 14.48 1.47 -15.51
CA ASP A 54 14.59 1.30 -16.96
C ASP A 54 14.50 -0.18 -17.42
N ALA A 55 14.63 -1.16 -16.50
CA ALA A 55 14.58 -2.57 -16.86
C ALA A 55 13.13 -2.99 -17.20
N GLU A 56 12.97 -3.79 -18.26
CA GLU A 56 11.67 -4.30 -18.73
C GLU A 56 11.10 -5.39 -17.80
N LYS A 57 10.89 -5.02 -16.55
CA LYS A 57 10.29 -5.85 -15.50
C LYS A 57 9.64 -4.99 -14.42
N VAL A 58 8.84 -5.59 -13.57
CA VAL A 58 8.31 -4.92 -12.37
C VAL A 58 9.49 -4.64 -11.41
N GLY A 59 9.66 -3.39 -11.01
CA GLY A 59 10.67 -2.96 -10.05
C GLY A 59 10.35 -3.39 -8.62
N THR A 60 11.37 -3.44 -7.77
CA THR A 60 11.24 -3.81 -6.36
C THR A 60 11.55 -2.65 -5.43
N TYR A 61 11.13 -2.74 -4.15
CA TYR A 61 11.48 -1.76 -3.11
C TYR A 61 12.99 -1.58 -3.00
N THR A 62 13.74 -2.67 -3.05
CA THR A 62 15.21 -2.65 -2.98
C THR A 62 15.82 -1.96 -4.20
N GLU A 63 15.37 -2.28 -5.40
CA GLU A 63 15.87 -1.62 -6.62
C GLU A 63 15.53 -0.13 -6.65
N PHE A 64 14.34 0.24 -6.21
CA PHE A 64 13.96 1.65 -6.10
C PHE A 64 14.88 2.38 -5.12
N LYS A 65 15.10 1.81 -3.94
CA LYS A 65 16.02 2.34 -2.93
C LYS A 65 17.44 2.55 -3.45
N GLU A 66 17.96 1.60 -4.24
CA GLU A 66 19.35 1.60 -4.70
C GLU A 66 19.59 2.41 -5.97
N LYS A 67 18.60 2.47 -6.87
CA LYS A 67 18.78 3.06 -8.20
C LYS A 67 18.04 4.38 -8.39
N VAL A 68 16.85 4.53 -7.79
CA VAL A 68 15.98 5.69 -8.02
C VAL A 68 16.13 6.72 -6.91
N LEU A 69 16.07 6.31 -5.66
CA LEU A 69 16.19 7.21 -4.50
C LEU A 69 17.44 8.10 -4.55
N PRO A 70 18.66 7.62 -4.93
CA PRO A 70 19.84 8.50 -5.05
C PRO A 70 19.67 9.61 -6.06
N ARG A 71 18.93 9.39 -7.16
CA ARG A 71 18.64 10.42 -8.17
C ARG A 71 17.68 11.47 -7.60
N ILE A 72 16.62 11.05 -6.92
CA ILE A 72 15.65 11.93 -6.26
C ILE A 72 16.35 12.85 -5.26
N ILE A 73 17.29 12.31 -4.47
CA ILE A 73 18.11 13.07 -3.52
C ILE A 73 19.00 14.08 -4.25
N ALA A 74 19.68 13.65 -5.32
CA ALA A 74 20.59 14.52 -6.10
C ALA A 74 19.83 15.67 -6.80
N ASP A 75 18.59 15.43 -7.20
CA ASP A 75 17.72 16.42 -7.85
C ASP A 75 17.09 17.42 -6.85
N GLY A 76 17.32 17.22 -5.54
CA GLY A 76 16.91 18.15 -4.50
C GLY A 76 15.48 18.04 -4.03
N TYR A 77 14.77 16.94 -4.36
CA TYR A 77 13.46 16.64 -3.77
C TYR A 77 13.59 16.36 -2.27
N ASN A 78 12.57 16.72 -1.50
CA ASN A 78 12.52 16.51 -0.05
C ASN A 78 11.34 15.66 0.42
N CYS A 79 10.53 15.17 -0.52
CA CYS A 79 9.42 14.27 -0.28
C CYS A 79 9.24 13.31 -1.46
N ILE A 80 8.92 12.05 -1.16
CA ILE A 80 8.49 11.06 -2.15
C ILE A 80 7.03 10.76 -1.87
N GLN A 81 6.18 10.81 -2.91
CA GLN A 81 4.83 10.31 -2.88
C GLN A 81 4.79 8.96 -3.60
N ILE A 82 4.59 7.88 -2.85
CA ILE A 82 4.47 6.54 -3.43
C ILE A 82 3.01 6.31 -3.83
N MET A 83 2.77 6.08 -5.12
CA MET A 83 1.48 5.63 -5.63
C MET A 83 1.06 4.34 -4.92
N ALA A 84 -0.26 4.09 -4.88
CA ALA A 84 -0.86 3.02 -4.08
C ALA A 84 -0.08 1.69 -4.10
N ILE A 85 0.37 1.23 -2.93
CA ILE A 85 1.16 0.00 -2.74
C ILE A 85 0.47 -1.03 -1.84
N GLN A 86 -0.75 -0.78 -1.41
CA GLN A 86 -1.56 -1.80 -0.74
C GLN A 86 -1.78 -2.97 -1.71
N GLU A 87 -1.88 -4.19 -1.19
CA GLU A 87 -1.96 -5.37 -2.05
C GLU A 87 -3.19 -5.33 -2.96
N HIS A 88 -2.98 -5.63 -4.22
CA HIS A 88 -3.97 -5.54 -5.29
C HIS A 88 -3.77 -6.68 -6.30
N PRO A 89 -4.85 -7.32 -6.80
CA PRO A 89 -4.72 -8.49 -7.66
C PRO A 89 -4.28 -8.13 -9.07
N TYR A 90 -4.68 -6.96 -9.58
CA TYR A 90 -4.42 -6.54 -10.96
C TYR A 90 -3.35 -5.44 -11.02
N TYR A 91 -2.19 -5.77 -11.58
CA TYR A 91 -1.06 -4.83 -11.72
C TYR A 91 -1.42 -3.55 -12.50
N GLY A 92 -2.23 -3.68 -13.56
CA GLY A 92 -2.67 -2.55 -14.38
C GLY A 92 -3.57 -1.55 -13.66
N SER A 93 -4.02 -1.84 -12.43
CA SER A 93 -4.70 -0.87 -11.58
C SER A 93 -3.73 0.12 -10.92
N PHE A 94 -2.42 -0.08 -11.05
CA PHE A 94 -1.37 0.69 -10.39
C PHE A 94 -1.50 0.77 -8.86
N GLY A 95 -2.19 -0.22 -8.25
CA GLY A 95 -2.45 -0.27 -6.82
C GLY A 95 -3.78 0.32 -6.38
N TYR A 96 -4.56 0.91 -7.29
CA TYR A 96 -5.83 1.57 -6.92
C TYR A 96 -7.03 0.62 -6.82
N HIS A 97 -6.88 -0.67 -7.14
CA HIS A 97 -7.87 -1.73 -6.89
C HIS A 97 -7.45 -2.63 -5.72
N VAL A 98 -7.48 -2.07 -4.53
CA VAL A 98 -6.99 -2.73 -3.31
C VAL A 98 -7.86 -3.91 -2.92
N SER A 99 -7.21 -5.05 -2.64
CA SER A 99 -7.84 -6.26 -2.09
C SER A 99 -7.49 -6.49 -0.61
N SER A 100 -6.26 -6.16 -0.19
CA SER A 100 -5.79 -6.35 1.20
C SER A 100 -5.14 -5.09 1.73
N PHE A 101 -5.86 -4.38 2.59
CA PHE A 101 -5.55 -3.02 3.01
C PHE A 101 -4.35 -2.93 3.96
N PHE A 102 -4.07 -3.98 4.75
CA PHE A 102 -2.96 -4.02 5.70
C PHE A 102 -1.72 -4.73 5.15
N ALA A 103 -1.72 -5.15 3.89
CA ALA A 103 -0.59 -5.80 3.26
C ALA A 103 0.09 -4.87 2.24
N ALA A 104 1.40 -4.69 2.37
CA ALA A 104 2.21 -4.13 1.29
C ALA A 104 2.25 -5.11 0.11
N SER A 105 2.10 -4.62 -1.11
CA SER A 105 2.09 -5.48 -2.30
C SER A 105 3.35 -6.33 -2.37
N SER A 106 3.16 -7.64 -2.38
CA SER A 106 4.22 -8.63 -2.47
C SER A 106 4.94 -8.63 -3.82
N ARG A 107 4.31 -8.02 -4.82
CA ARG A 107 4.86 -7.86 -6.17
C ARG A 107 6.13 -7.03 -6.18
N PHE A 108 6.29 -6.12 -5.23
CA PHE A 108 7.46 -5.24 -5.12
C PHE A 108 8.49 -5.71 -4.09
N GLY A 109 8.19 -6.77 -3.33
CA GLY A 109 9.11 -7.31 -2.33
C GLY A 109 8.45 -7.61 -0.98
N THR A 110 9.26 -7.58 0.08
CA THR A 110 8.82 -7.85 1.45
C THR A 110 8.47 -6.56 2.20
N PRO A 111 7.69 -6.63 3.29
CA PRO A 111 7.46 -5.49 4.17
C PRO A 111 8.76 -4.86 4.71
N GLU A 112 9.76 -5.67 5.02
CA GLU A 112 11.07 -5.21 5.52
C GLU A 112 11.85 -4.44 4.45
N GLU A 113 11.73 -4.81 3.18
CA GLU A 113 12.34 -4.07 2.07
C GLU A 113 11.68 -2.69 1.90
N LEU A 114 10.35 -2.60 2.07
CA LEU A 114 9.65 -1.32 2.10
C LEU A 114 10.09 -0.46 3.30
N LYS A 115 10.17 -1.05 4.50
CA LYS A 115 10.71 -0.35 5.68
C LYS A 115 12.14 0.15 5.44
N SER A 116 12.98 -0.66 4.80
CA SER A 116 14.35 -0.29 4.45
C SER A 116 14.41 0.87 3.44
N LEU A 117 13.49 0.92 2.49
CA LEU A 117 13.37 2.06 1.57
C LEU A 117 13.02 3.34 2.34
N ILE A 118 11.99 3.30 3.18
CA ILE A 118 11.53 4.45 3.97
C ILE A 118 12.63 4.92 4.95
N ASP A 119 13.26 3.98 5.66
CA ASP A 119 14.35 4.30 6.58
C ASP A 119 15.53 4.98 5.87
N THR A 120 15.87 4.49 4.67
CA THR A 120 16.93 5.11 3.86
C THR A 120 16.54 6.51 3.38
N ALA A 121 15.29 6.72 2.98
CA ALA A 121 14.78 8.05 2.64
C ALA A 121 14.89 9.02 3.84
N HIS A 122 14.43 8.60 5.01
CA HIS A 122 14.52 9.38 6.25
C HIS A 122 15.96 9.71 6.66
N GLN A 123 16.91 8.78 6.50
CA GLN A 123 18.33 9.03 6.74
C GLN A 123 18.89 10.14 5.85
N ASN A 124 18.31 10.35 4.68
CA ASN A 124 18.67 11.39 3.72
C ASN A 124 17.77 12.65 3.80
N GLY A 125 16.92 12.76 4.82
CA GLY A 125 16.07 13.93 5.01
C GLY A 125 14.84 13.98 4.10
N ILE A 126 14.49 12.87 3.44
CA ILE A 126 13.35 12.75 2.51
C ILE A 126 12.14 12.21 3.27
N ALA A 127 11.04 12.96 3.27
CA ALA A 127 9.75 12.48 3.75
C ALA A 127 9.15 11.45 2.78
N VAL A 128 8.36 10.51 3.28
CA VAL A 128 7.72 9.49 2.45
C VAL A 128 6.23 9.44 2.76
N ILE A 129 5.43 9.82 1.78
CA ILE A 129 3.97 9.71 1.84
C ILE A 129 3.50 8.67 0.82
N MET A 130 2.31 8.13 1.02
CA MET A 130 1.71 7.18 0.07
C MET A 130 0.27 7.56 -0.26
N ASP A 131 -0.16 7.18 -1.46
CA ASP A 131 -1.56 7.21 -1.80
C ASP A 131 -2.28 6.07 -1.08
N ILE A 132 -3.20 6.42 -0.21
CA ILE A 132 -4.03 5.46 0.49
C ILE A 132 -5.43 5.42 -0.14
N VAL A 133 -5.85 4.21 -0.56
CA VAL A 133 -7.12 4.04 -1.24
C VAL A 133 -8.19 3.67 -0.23
N HIS A 134 -8.95 4.66 0.24
CA HIS A 134 -10.02 4.48 1.22
C HIS A 134 -11.41 4.85 0.70
N SER A 135 -11.52 5.29 -0.55
CA SER A 135 -12.81 5.58 -1.19
C SER A 135 -13.54 4.32 -1.65
N HIS A 136 -12.80 3.28 -2.01
CA HIS A 136 -13.34 2.06 -2.62
C HIS A 136 -12.43 0.86 -2.41
N ALA A 137 -12.94 -0.32 -2.77
CA ALA A 137 -12.19 -1.57 -2.84
C ALA A 137 -12.45 -2.25 -4.18
N VAL A 138 -11.56 -3.16 -4.58
CA VAL A 138 -11.77 -3.99 -5.79
C VAL A 138 -13.02 -4.85 -5.65
N LYS A 139 -13.73 -5.07 -6.75
CA LYS A 139 -14.84 -6.03 -6.85
C LYS A 139 -14.29 -7.47 -6.84
N ASN A 140 -13.88 -7.95 -5.69
CA ASN A 140 -13.32 -9.29 -5.54
C ASN A 140 -13.85 -9.94 -4.27
N GLU A 141 -14.60 -11.02 -4.45
CA GLU A 141 -15.22 -11.78 -3.35
C GLU A 141 -14.32 -12.87 -2.78
N VAL A 142 -13.26 -13.24 -3.48
CA VAL A 142 -12.37 -14.37 -3.10
C VAL A 142 -11.18 -13.87 -2.29
N GLU A 143 -10.52 -12.84 -2.79
CA GLU A 143 -9.26 -12.29 -2.27
C GLU A 143 -9.45 -10.96 -1.55
N GLY A 144 -10.55 -10.25 -1.85
CA GLY A 144 -10.89 -8.94 -1.28
C GLY A 144 -12.03 -8.99 -0.28
N LEU A 145 -12.59 -7.81 -0.01
CA LEU A 145 -13.64 -7.59 1.00
C LEU A 145 -15.06 -7.78 0.45
N GLY A 146 -15.24 -8.03 -0.86
CA GLY A 146 -16.53 -7.95 -1.55
C GLY A 146 -17.64 -8.82 -0.98
N ASN A 147 -17.29 -9.95 -0.37
CA ASN A 147 -18.26 -10.85 0.31
C ASN A 147 -17.55 -11.68 1.39
N LEU A 148 -16.79 -11.02 2.26
CA LEU A 148 -15.86 -11.68 3.16
C LEU A 148 -16.57 -12.63 4.14
N ALA A 149 -17.62 -12.18 4.80
CA ALA A 149 -18.39 -12.96 5.78
C ALA A 149 -19.70 -13.51 5.22
N GLY A 150 -19.90 -13.53 3.89
CA GLY A 150 -21.16 -13.92 3.27
C GLY A 150 -22.19 -12.80 3.20
N ASP A 151 -21.81 -11.58 3.56
CA ASP A 151 -22.60 -10.36 3.42
C ASP A 151 -21.86 -9.37 2.49
N PRO A 152 -22.36 -9.11 1.27
CA PRO A 152 -21.73 -8.17 0.34
C PRO A 152 -21.76 -6.73 0.85
N ASN A 153 -22.66 -6.42 1.77
CA ASN A 153 -22.78 -5.09 2.34
C ASN A 153 -22.01 -4.90 3.66
N GLN A 154 -21.22 -5.89 4.10
CA GLN A 154 -20.49 -5.80 5.37
C GLN A 154 -19.65 -4.52 5.49
N TYR A 155 -18.93 -4.16 4.42
CA TYR A 155 -18.10 -2.96 4.35
C TYR A 155 -18.68 -1.86 3.48
N PHE A 156 -19.63 -2.19 2.60
CA PHE A 156 -20.04 -1.36 1.47
C PHE A 156 -21.49 -0.90 1.60
N TYR A 157 -21.82 0.18 0.89
CA TYR A 157 -23.18 0.65 0.80
C TYR A 157 -24.09 -0.40 0.16
N PRO A 158 -25.35 -0.50 0.57
CA PRO A 158 -26.35 -1.31 -0.15
C PRO A 158 -26.93 -0.55 -1.36
N GLY A 159 -27.57 -1.32 -2.25
CA GLY A 159 -28.33 -0.77 -3.40
C GLY A 159 -27.44 -0.05 -4.41
N ASP A 160 -27.98 1.01 -5.01
CA ASP A 160 -27.34 1.73 -6.13
C ASP A 160 -26.00 2.40 -5.77
N ARG A 161 -25.73 2.59 -4.47
CA ARG A 161 -24.48 3.15 -3.97
C ARG A 161 -23.39 2.10 -3.75
N HIS A 162 -23.72 0.83 -3.92
CA HIS A 162 -22.79 -0.28 -3.66
C HIS A 162 -21.54 -0.19 -4.56
N GLU A 163 -21.74 0.16 -5.80
CA GLU A 163 -20.69 0.18 -6.82
C GLU A 163 -20.38 1.59 -7.33
N HIS A 164 -19.13 1.78 -7.72
CA HIS A 164 -18.69 2.94 -8.47
C HIS A 164 -18.49 2.54 -9.94
N PRO A 165 -19.47 2.81 -10.85
CA PRO A 165 -19.42 2.27 -12.23
C PRO A 165 -18.19 2.71 -13.02
N ALA A 166 -17.75 3.97 -12.84
CA ALA A 166 -16.61 4.50 -13.58
C ALA A 166 -15.26 3.89 -13.16
N TRP A 167 -15.15 3.37 -11.94
CA TRP A 167 -13.92 2.78 -11.40
C TRP A 167 -14.03 1.29 -11.19
N ASP A 168 -15.14 0.68 -11.58
CA ASP A 168 -15.39 -0.76 -11.41
C ASP A 168 -15.01 -1.28 -10.01
N SER A 169 -15.56 -0.66 -8.97
CA SER A 169 -15.16 -0.85 -7.59
C SER A 169 -16.35 -0.81 -6.64
N LEU A 170 -16.15 -1.24 -5.37
CA LEU A 170 -17.14 -1.22 -4.31
C LEU A 170 -16.92 -0.01 -3.40
N CYS A 171 -17.98 0.72 -3.07
CA CYS A 171 -17.92 1.95 -2.27
C CYS A 171 -18.09 1.65 -0.78
N PHE A 172 -17.12 2.04 0.04
CA PHE A 172 -17.21 1.91 1.50
C PHE A 172 -18.37 2.68 2.09
N ASP A 173 -19.07 2.05 3.03
CA ASP A 173 -20.15 2.69 3.80
C ASP A 173 -19.58 3.37 5.04
N TYR A 174 -19.27 4.65 4.93
CA TYR A 174 -18.77 5.45 6.05
C TYR A 174 -19.83 5.76 7.13
N GLY A 175 -21.07 5.33 6.94
CA GLY A 175 -22.10 5.38 7.99
C GLY A 175 -21.96 4.28 9.04
N LYS A 176 -21.07 3.31 8.82
CA LYS A 176 -20.81 2.19 9.74
C LYS A 176 -19.58 2.46 10.59
N ASP A 177 -19.73 2.42 11.91
CA ASP A 177 -18.61 2.64 12.84
C ASP A 177 -17.48 1.64 12.67
N GLU A 178 -17.81 0.38 12.35
CA GLU A 178 -16.83 -0.68 12.09
C GLU A 178 -16.00 -0.41 10.84
N VAL A 179 -16.60 0.16 9.80
CA VAL A 179 -15.91 0.54 8.56
C VAL A 179 -14.98 1.72 8.83
N ILE A 180 -15.44 2.74 9.55
CA ILE A 180 -14.61 3.87 9.99
C ILE A 180 -13.44 3.35 10.84
N HIS A 181 -13.71 2.47 11.80
CA HIS A 181 -12.67 1.85 12.62
C HIS A 181 -11.63 1.09 11.79
N PHE A 182 -12.07 0.30 10.80
CA PHE A 182 -11.20 -0.42 9.88
C PHE A 182 -10.28 0.54 9.11
N LEU A 183 -10.82 1.59 8.51
CA LEU A 183 -10.08 2.54 7.71
C LEU A 183 -9.12 3.40 8.56
N LEU A 184 -9.56 3.88 9.74
CA LEU A 184 -8.68 4.60 10.67
C LEU A 184 -7.56 3.74 11.22
N SER A 185 -7.85 2.47 11.54
CA SER A 185 -6.83 1.51 11.94
C SER A 185 -5.82 1.26 10.83
N ASN A 186 -6.27 1.26 9.59
CA ASN A 186 -5.39 1.14 8.44
C ASN A 186 -4.46 2.35 8.29
N CYS A 187 -4.95 3.58 8.44
CA CYS A 187 -4.08 4.77 8.49
C CYS A 187 -3.05 4.65 9.63
N LYS A 188 -3.50 4.32 10.83
CA LYS A 188 -2.60 4.13 11.98
C LYS A 188 -1.53 3.08 11.70
N TYR A 189 -1.89 1.97 11.07
CA TYR A 189 -0.97 0.90 10.71
C TYR A 189 0.16 1.40 9.82
N TRP A 190 -0.16 2.08 8.72
CA TRP A 190 0.84 2.59 7.80
C TRP A 190 1.77 3.64 8.43
N LEU A 191 1.21 4.51 9.28
CA LEU A 191 2.00 5.50 10.02
C LEU A 191 2.90 4.88 11.09
N SER A 192 2.39 3.90 11.86
CA SER A 192 3.12 3.35 13.00
C SER A 192 4.03 2.19 12.65
N GLU A 193 3.66 1.35 11.68
CA GLU A 193 4.43 0.15 11.31
C GLU A 193 5.49 0.47 10.23
N PHE A 194 5.15 1.33 9.28
CA PHE A 194 6.04 1.67 8.16
C PHE A 194 6.65 3.07 8.28
N HIS A 195 6.23 3.87 9.25
CA HIS A 195 6.71 5.24 9.45
C HIS A 195 6.50 6.16 8.23
N PHE A 196 5.39 6.00 7.51
CA PHE A 196 4.98 7.04 6.56
C PHE A 196 4.71 8.36 7.29
N ASP A 197 4.88 9.51 6.58
CA ASP A 197 4.82 10.86 7.16
C ASP A 197 3.47 11.61 6.96
#